data_ac9535202ac00edb76d4f1933a2b5f15
#
_entry.id   ac9535202ac00edb76d4f1933a2b5f15
#
_cell.length_a   1.000
_cell.length_b   1.000
_cell.length_c   1.000
_cell.angle_alpha   90.00
_cell.angle_beta   90.00
_cell.angle_gamma   90.00
#
_symmetry.space_group_name_H-M   'P 1'
#
loop_
_entity.id
_entity.type
_entity.pdbx_description
1 polymer ?
#
loop_
_entity_poly.entity_id
_entity_poly.type
_entity_poly.pdbx_seq_one_letter_code
_entity_poly.pdbx_strand_id
1 'polypeptide(L)'
;MYLLATSITGSRAAGLLAGIAFAFLPYRADKIPHLQVLMYGWMPVALWGFHRYFSTGHRLALTVFAVAFLLQGLSNGYFFYFFSAAVIVIGFVELLTRVWTRPRMIVELAATAVLMLVSLIPVATAYLNVGANQALSRSRSENIMFSADALAYFHASPNLVLWRDILPQGAPEASLFPGFALLTMALIGLLGSFTKWRDGRNPYAMARLGVSYFLIVLIGFVLSLGPEPTYAGTLLTESGPYDWLYNIVPGLDGLRVPARAAILVFLGLTVLAAIGVERLRTLCSPRLAGVGCFMLAAIFIAEGSYQAKLIPFPQTPIPSEQAAYDWLEQQPPGGAIILPIRPRDPIVNTLRYVYSTLQHRQPLVNGYSGYGTSLIRSIETHERDVSAYGDLLRGLRALQVRYLVLHEHRYEDQAWMQQTDGPLISAAIRAQAHQLVAHHRFGTSDV
;
A
#
# COMPACT_ATOMS: atom_id res chain seq x y z
N MET A 1 7.91 9.70 13.81
CA MET A 1 7.14 9.42 15.05
C MET A 1 7.82 9.97 16.30
N TYR A 2 9.14 9.81 16.48
CA TYR A 2 9.86 10.37 17.64
C TYR A 2 9.58 11.86 17.90
N LEU A 3 9.72 12.70 16.87
CA LEU A 3 9.49 14.16 17.00
C LEU A 3 8.05 14.49 17.39
N LEU A 4 7.07 13.84 16.75
CA LEU A 4 5.66 14.02 17.03
C LEU A 4 5.34 13.65 18.48
N ALA A 5 5.67 12.43 18.88
CA ALA A 5 5.37 11.92 20.21
C ALA A 5 6.09 12.71 21.32
N THR A 6 7.37 13.10 21.10
CA THR A 6 8.10 13.95 22.02
C THR A 6 7.44 15.32 22.17
N SER A 7 6.97 15.92 21.08
CA SER A 7 6.32 17.24 21.14
C SER A 7 4.96 17.20 21.86
N ILE A 8 4.23 16.08 21.74
CA ILE A 8 2.95 15.88 22.41
C ILE A 8 3.14 15.58 23.91
N THR A 9 4.07 14.69 24.23
CA THR A 9 4.25 14.18 25.60
C THR A 9 5.29 14.94 26.41
N GLY A 10 6.12 15.75 25.78
CA GLY A 10 7.29 16.38 26.43
C GLY A 10 8.38 15.38 26.85
N SER A 11 8.25 14.11 26.48
CA SER A 11 9.11 13.01 26.95
C SER A 11 9.89 12.40 25.79
N ARG A 12 11.23 12.44 25.89
CA ARG A 12 12.10 11.77 24.92
C ARG A 12 11.95 10.24 24.96
N ALA A 13 11.71 9.68 26.16
CA ALA A 13 11.51 8.24 26.33
C ALA A 13 10.22 7.77 25.65
N ALA A 14 9.11 8.47 25.86
CA ALA A 14 7.85 8.18 25.15
C ALA A 14 7.99 8.37 23.63
N GLY A 15 8.73 9.41 23.21
CA GLY A 15 9.04 9.63 21.80
C GLY A 15 9.83 8.48 21.18
N LEU A 16 10.87 8.00 21.86
CA LEU A 16 11.70 6.88 21.39
C LEU A 16 10.88 5.60 21.27
N LEU A 17 10.09 5.27 22.30
CA LEU A 17 9.24 4.09 22.30
C LEU A 17 8.16 4.15 21.20
N ALA A 18 7.53 5.30 20.99
CA ALA A 18 6.62 5.51 19.88
C ALA A 18 7.33 5.37 18.51
N GLY A 19 8.58 5.84 18.41
CA GLY A 19 9.40 5.63 17.22
C GLY A 19 9.67 4.16 16.95
N ILE A 20 10.04 3.38 17.96
CA ILE A 20 10.26 1.95 17.88
C ILE A 20 8.95 1.23 17.51
N ALA A 21 7.87 1.49 18.26
CA ALA A 21 6.57 0.86 17.99
C ALA A 21 6.10 1.08 16.55
N PHE A 22 6.22 2.30 16.02
CA PHE A 22 5.83 2.64 14.65
C PHE A 22 6.77 2.04 13.60
N ALA A 23 8.05 1.90 13.91
CA ALA A 23 9.03 1.29 13.03
C ALA A 23 8.91 -0.24 12.97
N PHE A 24 8.48 -0.88 14.06
CA PHE A 24 8.35 -2.32 14.19
C PHE A 24 6.88 -2.79 14.22
N LEU A 25 5.98 -2.06 13.57
CA LEU A 25 4.58 -2.49 13.44
C LEU A 25 4.50 -3.88 12.80
N PRO A 26 3.77 -4.86 13.40
CA PRO A 26 3.53 -6.19 12.81
C PRO A 26 2.97 -6.14 11.40
N TYR A 27 2.17 -5.12 11.08
CA TYR A 27 1.63 -4.82 9.75
C TYR A 27 2.67 -4.85 8.62
N ARG A 28 3.94 -4.52 8.90
CA ARG A 28 5.02 -4.46 7.91
C ARG A 28 5.36 -5.82 7.32
N ALA A 29 5.14 -6.89 8.07
CA ALA A 29 5.57 -8.24 7.71
C ALA A 29 5.03 -8.72 6.35
N ASP A 30 3.81 -8.31 5.98
CA ASP A 30 3.17 -8.66 4.70
C ASP A 30 3.36 -7.60 3.61
N LYS A 31 3.92 -6.43 3.96
CA LYS A 31 3.99 -5.29 3.03
C LYS A 31 5.36 -5.13 2.37
N ILE A 32 6.31 -6.01 2.65
CA ILE A 32 7.66 -5.97 2.08
C ILE A 32 7.66 -5.92 0.54
N PRO A 33 6.81 -6.70 -0.18
CA PRO A 33 6.72 -6.61 -1.63
C PRO A 33 6.19 -5.27 -2.16
N HIS A 34 5.64 -4.43 -1.28
CA HIS A 34 4.99 -3.17 -1.63
C HIS A 34 5.72 -2.00 -0.96
N LEU A 35 6.92 -1.64 -1.45
CA LEU A 35 7.75 -0.59 -0.86
C LEU A 35 7.00 0.73 -0.64
N GLN A 36 6.10 1.12 -1.55
CA GLN A 36 5.27 2.32 -1.41
C GLN A 36 4.34 2.25 -0.19
N VAL A 37 3.92 1.05 0.24
CA VAL A 37 3.08 0.87 1.43
C VAL A 37 3.91 1.00 2.72
N LEU A 38 5.22 0.77 2.65
CA LEU A 38 6.14 0.98 3.77
C LEU A 38 6.58 2.45 3.93
N MET A 39 6.29 3.30 2.93
CA MET A 39 6.65 4.72 2.92
C MET A 39 5.58 5.58 3.60
N TYR A 40 5.38 5.40 4.92
CA TYR A 40 4.45 6.17 5.74
C TYR A 40 5.16 7.10 6.76
N GLY A 41 6.46 7.25 6.61
CA GLY A 41 7.27 8.05 7.53
C GLY A 41 7.00 9.56 7.50
N TRP A 42 6.46 10.07 6.41
CA TRP A 42 6.12 11.49 6.30
C TRP A 42 4.87 11.89 7.07
N MET A 43 3.94 10.96 7.34
CA MET A 43 2.72 11.24 8.13
C MET A 43 3.03 11.83 9.52
N PRO A 44 3.87 11.19 10.36
CA PRO A 44 4.18 11.76 11.68
C PRO A 44 4.99 13.05 11.60
N VAL A 45 5.77 13.29 10.53
CA VAL A 45 6.46 14.58 10.32
C VAL A 45 5.47 15.69 9.99
N ALA A 46 4.51 15.39 9.10
CA ALA A 46 3.43 16.31 8.78
C ALA A 46 2.60 16.68 10.03
N LEU A 47 2.18 15.67 10.81
CA LEU A 47 1.43 15.92 12.04
C LEU A 47 2.24 16.69 13.08
N TRP A 48 3.55 16.44 13.19
CA TRP A 48 4.43 17.22 14.05
C TRP A 48 4.44 18.70 13.65
N GLY A 49 4.60 19.02 12.36
CA GLY A 49 4.51 20.38 11.84
C GLY A 49 3.14 21.01 12.12
N PHE A 50 2.07 20.25 11.89
CA PHE A 50 0.69 20.70 12.07
C PHE A 50 0.38 21.05 13.54
N HIS A 51 0.68 20.16 14.50
CA HIS A 51 0.52 20.44 15.93
C HIS A 51 1.40 21.61 16.40
N ARG A 52 2.63 21.69 15.88
CA ARG A 52 3.53 22.78 16.22
C ARG A 52 3.00 24.13 15.70
N TYR A 53 2.41 24.14 14.51
CA TYR A 53 1.75 25.34 13.99
C TYR A 53 0.60 25.80 14.89
N PHE A 54 -0.29 24.90 15.29
CA PHE A 54 -1.39 25.24 16.19
C PHE A 54 -0.91 25.75 17.56
N SER A 55 0.24 25.25 18.04
CA SER A 55 0.77 25.67 19.34
C SER A 55 1.52 26.98 19.29
N THR A 56 2.25 27.26 18.21
CA THR A 56 3.21 28.39 18.15
C THR A 56 2.80 29.49 17.18
N GLY A 57 1.97 29.19 16.17
CA GLY A 57 1.63 30.08 15.06
C GLY A 57 2.78 30.32 14.06
N HIS A 58 3.90 29.60 14.20
CA HIS A 58 5.05 29.80 13.32
C HIS A 58 4.81 29.21 11.93
N ARG A 59 4.92 30.03 10.89
CA ARG A 59 4.72 29.64 9.47
C ARG A 59 5.66 28.53 9.02
N LEU A 60 6.90 28.47 9.54
CA LEU A 60 7.82 27.38 9.22
C LEU A 60 7.25 26.01 9.60
N ALA A 61 6.52 25.90 10.73
CA ALA A 61 5.86 24.67 11.11
C ALA A 61 4.76 24.28 10.14
N LEU A 62 4.01 25.27 9.62
CA LEU A 62 3.01 25.06 8.57
C LEU A 62 3.65 24.63 7.23
N THR A 63 4.81 25.20 6.88
CA THR A 63 5.58 24.77 5.71
C THR A 63 6.05 23.32 5.85
N VAL A 64 6.56 22.92 7.02
CA VAL A 64 6.95 21.53 7.29
C VAL A 64 5.76 20.59 7.13
N PHE A 65 4.59 20.99 7.66
CA PHE A 65 3.35 20.22 7.46
C PHE A 65 3.04 20.05 5.96
N ALA A 66 2.99 21.14 5.21
CA ALA A 66 2.63 21.13 3.80
C ALA A 66 3.59 20.27 2.96
N VAL A 67 4.90 20.46 3.14
CA VAL A 67 5.92 19.70 2.42
C VAL A 67 5.85 18.21 2.77
N ALA A 68 5.78 17.86 4.06
CA ALA A 68 5.70 16.47 4.47
C ALA A 68 4.40 15.79 4.02
N PHE A 69 3.27 16.51 4.01
CA PHE A 69 2.00 16.02 3.49
C PHE A 69 2.08 15.73 1.98
N LEU A 70 2.64 16.66 1.19
CA LEU A 70 2.83 16.47 -0.25
C LEU A 70 3.79 15.29 -0.53
N LEU A 71 4.90 15.20 0.19
CA LEU A 71 5.84 14.07 0.07
C LEU A 71 5.16 12.73 0.40
N GLN A 72 4.27 12.70 1.40
CA GLN A 72 3.48 11.50 1.70
C GLN A 72 2.56 11.13 0.55
N GLY A 73 1.85 12.09 -0.01
CA GLY A 73 0.95 11.89 -1.15
C GLY A 73 1.69 11.40 -2.40
N LEU A 74 2.84 12.00 -2.70
CA LEU A 74 3.70 11.59 -3.82
C LEU A 74 4.36 10.22 -3.61
N SER A 75 4.58 9.80 -2.36
CA SER A 75 5.12 8.47 -2.04
C SER A 75 4.07 7.37 -2.19
N ASN A 76 2.81 7.65 -1.91
CA ASN A 76 1.73 6.67 -1.98
C ASN A 76 0.35 7.33 -2.09
N GLY A 77 -0.34 7.13 -3.22
CA GLY A 77 -1.67 7.68 -3.47
C GLY A 77 -2.74 7.21 -2.47
N TYR A 78 -2.69 5.95 -2.00
CA TYR A 78 -3.59 5.48 -0.92
C TYR A 78 -3.47 6.35 0.32
N PHE A 79 -2.23 6.61 0.72
CA PHE A 79 -1.94 7.37 1.93
C PHE A 79 -2.23 8.86 1.77
N PHE A 80 -2.24 9.38 0.54
CA PHE A 80 -2.74 10.72 0.30
C PHE A 80 -4.20 10.85 0.76
N TYR A 81 -5.09 9.96 0.28
CA TYR A 81 -6.51 9.98 0.62
C TYR A 81 -6.74 9.68 2.11
N PHE A 82 -6.20 8.59 2.62
CA PHE A 82 -6.44 8.19 4.01
C PHE A 82 -5.86 9.19 5.00
N PHE A 83 -4.63 9.65 4.78
CA PHE A 83 -4.01 10.62 5.67
C PHE A 83 -4.69 11.99 5.63
N SER A 84 -5.32 12.36 4.52
CA SER A 84 -6.16 13.58 4.45
C SER A 84 -7.29 13.53 5.47
N ALA A 85 -7.92 12.37 5.69
CA ALA A 85 -8.95 12.20 6.72
C ALA A 85 -8.39 12.48 8.13
N ALA A 86 -7.19 12.00 8.46
CA ALA A 86 -6.55 12.29 9.75
C ALA A 86 -6.25 13.80 9.93
N VAL A 87 -5.77 14.46 8.88
CA VAL A 87 -5.50 15.91 8.88
C VAL A 87 -6.80 16.69 9.06
N ILE A 88 -7.87 16.30 8.38
CA ILE A 88 -9.20 16.92 8.52
C ILE A 88 -9.71 16.79 9.94
N VAL A 89 -9.60 15.60 10.57
CA VAL A 89 -10.02 15.37 11.95
C VAL A 89 -9.28 16.29 12.92
N ILE A 90 -7.95 16.32 12.84
CA ILE A 90 -7.14 17.19 13.72
C ILE A 90 -7.48 18.64 13.46
N GLY A 91 -7.53 19.08 12.19
CA GLY A 91 -7.86 20.44 11.82
C GLY A 91 -9.23 20.87 12.32
N PHE A 92 -10.23 20.01 12.21
CA PHE A 92 -11.59 20.24 12.70
C PHE A 92 -11.65 20.37 14.22
N VAL A 93 -11.03 19.45 14.95
CA VAL A 93 -10.97 19.51 16.43
C VAL A 93 -10.23 20.77 16.90
N GLU A 94 -9.11 21.12 16.25
CA GLU A 94 -8.36 22.34 16.58
C GLU A 94 -9.17 23.61 16.21
N LEU A 95 -9.87 23.61 15.09
CA LEU A 95 -10.75 24.70 14.69
C LEU A 95 -11.84 24.97 15.73
N LEU A 96 -12.55 23.93 16.14
CA LEU A 96 -13.65 24.04 17.12
C LEU A 96 -13.17 24.45 18.52
N THR A 97 -11.96 24.05 18.90
CA THR A 97 -11.50 24.22 20.30
C THR A 97 -10.66 25.45 20.55
N ARG A 98 -9.94 25.98 19.54
CA ARG A 98 -9.03 27.12 19.77
C ARG A 98 -8.70 28.00 18.56
N VAL A 99 -8.92 27.53 17.33
CA VAL A 99 -8.56 28.30 16.13
C VAL A 99 -9.68 29.24 15.69
N TRP A 100 -10.92 28.92 16.04
CA TRP A 100 -12.10 29.73 15.69
C TRP A 100 -11.92 31.23 16.01
N THR A 101 -11.25 31.55 17.12
CA THR A 101 -10.97 32.93 17.55
C THR A 101 -9.71 33.55 16.92
N ARG A 102 -9.05 32.83 15.99
CA ARG A 102 -7.79 33.23 15.38
C ARG A 102 -7.90 33.34 13.85
N PRO A 103 -8.54 34.37 13.29
CA PRO A 103 -8.84 34.47 11.86
C PRO A 103 -7.60 34.39 10.97
N ARG A 104 -6.45 34.91 11.44
CA ARG A 104 -5.18 34.79 10.73
C ARG A 104 -4.78 33.31 10.49
N MET A 105 -4.93 32.45 11.48
CA MET A 105 -4.61 31.02 11.33
C MET A 105 -5.53 30.33 10.32
N ILE A 106 -6.81 30.70 10.30
CA ILE A 106 -7.78 30.18 9.32
C ILE A 106 -7.33 30.56 7.90
N VAL A 107 -6.98 31.83 7.67
CA VAL A 107 -6.51 32.30 6.36
C VAL A 107 -5.21 31.61 5.95
N GLU A 108 -4.24 31.47 6.85
CA GLU A 108 -2.96 30.79 6.57
C GLU A 108 -3.17 29.31 6.26
N LEU A 109 -4.07 28.60 6.95
CA LEU A 109 -4.44 27.21 6.67
C LEU A 109 -5.13 27.09 5.31
N ALA A 110 -6.09 27.95 5.01
CA ALA A 110 -6.79 27.97 3.73
C ALA A 110 -5.82 28.23 2.57
N ALA A 111 -4.95 29.24 2.70
CA ALA A 111 -3.93 29.55 1.70
C ALA A 111 -2.96 28.38 1.48
N THR A 112 -2.56 27.70 2.57
CA THR A 112 -1.70 26.51 2.48
C THR A 112 -2.42 25.37 1.78
N ALA A 113 -3.69 25.11 2.09
CA ALA A 113 -4.50 24.09 1.41
C ALA A 113 -4.62 24.37 -0.10
N VAL A 114 -4.89 25.63 -0.48
CA VAL A 114 -4.95 26.03 -1.89
C VAL A 114 -3.59 25.81 -2.58
N LEU A 115 -2.49 26.22 -1.94
CA LEU A 115 -1.14 26.01 -2.49
C LEU A 115 -0.82 24.54 -2.69
N MET A 116 -1.18 23.68 -1.72
CA MET A 116 -1.01 22.24 -1.82
C MET A 116 -1.83 21.65 -2.98
N LEU A 117 -3.10 22.06 -3.13
CA LEU A 117 -3.96 21.62 -4.25
C LEU A 117 -3.37 22.05 -5.60
N VAL A 118 -2.93 23.30 -5.73
CA VAL A 118 -2.29 23.80 -6.95
C VAL A 118 -1.01 23.02 -7.27
N SER A 119 -0.20 22.69 -6.26
CA SER A 119 1.03 21.90 -6.44
C SER A 119 0.76 20.48 -6.93
N LEU A 120 -0.44 19.93 -6.70
CA LEU A 120 -0.83 18.58 -7.14
C LEU A 120 -1.44 18.58 -8.56
N ILE A 121 -1.76 19.73 -9.16
CA ILE A 121 -2.38 19.79 -10.49
C ILE A 121 -1.58 18.99 -11.55
N PRO A 122 -0.24 19.11 -11.67
CA PRO A 122 0.50 18.35 -12.68
C PRO A 122 0.38 16.83 -12.52
N VAL A 123 0.33 16.35 -11.27
CA VAL A 123 0.14 14.93 -10.97
C VAL A 123 -1.29 14.51 -11.27
N ALA A 124 -2.28 15.30 -10.82
CA ALA A 124 -3.69 15.01 -11.04
C ALA A 124 -4.02 14.97 -12.54
N THR A 125 -3.52 15.93 -13.34
CA THR A 125 -3.75 15.94 -14.80
C THR A 125 -3.15 14.72 -15.49
N ALA A 126 -1.97 14.24 -15.07
CA ALA A 126 -1.38 13.02 -15.61
C ALA A 126 -2.28 11.79 -15.31
N TYR A 127 -2.77 11.66 -14.07
CA TYR A 127 -3.69 10.57 -13.70
C TYR A 127 -5.03 10.65 -14.45
N LEU A 128 -5.61 11.84 -14.58
CA LEU A 128 -6.87 12.04 -15.31
C LEU A 128 -6.73 11.68 -16.79
N ASN A 129 -5.63 12.08 -17.43
CA ASN A 129 -5.37 11.75 -18.83
C ASN A 129 -5.20 10.24 -19.05
N VAL A 130 -4.48 9.56 -18.17
CA VAL A 130 -4.33 8.09 -18.24
C VAL A 130 -5.66 7.40 -17.92
N GLY A 131 -6.41 7.90 -16.95
CA GLY A 131 -7.73 7.39 -16.56
C GLY A 131 -8.74 7.44 -17.71
N ALA A 132 -8.80 8.58 -18.41
CA ALA A 132 -9.68 8.76 -19.56
C ALA A 132 -9.35 7.80 -20.72
N ASN A 133 -8.06 7.49 -20.95
CA ASN A 133 -7.61 6.66 -22.04
C ASN A 133 -7.60 5.15 -21.73
N GLN A 134 -7.51 4.76 -20.47
CA GLN A 134 -7.24 3.36 -20.07
C GLN A 134 -8.24 2.78 -19.05
N ALA A 135 -9.33 3.48 -18.73
CA ALA A 135 -10.33 3.04 -17.75
C ALA A 135 -9.70 2.54 -16.43
N LEU A 136 -8.96 3.42 -15.75
CA LEU A 136 -8.22 3.08 -14.51
C LEU A 136 -9.11 2.98 -13.26
N SER A 137 -10.43 2.95 -13.38
CA SER A 137 -11.32 2.69 -12.25
C SER A 137 -11.21 1.25 -11.76
N ARG A 138 -11.30 1.06 -10.47
CA ARG A 138 -11.37 -0.26 -9.83
C ARG A 138 -12.81 -0.65 -9.61
N SER A 139 -13.14 -1.89 -9.87
CA SER A 139 -14.49 -2.36 -9.61
C SER A 139 -14.79 -2.39 -8.11
N ARG A 140 -16.04 -2.18 -7.74
CA ARG A 140 -16.50 -2.32 -6.36
C ARG A 140 -16.21 -3.73 -5.79
N SER A 141 -16.29 -4.77 -6.62
CA SER A 141 -15.95 -6.15 -6.24
C SER A 141 -14.47 -6.32 -5.89
N GLU A 142 -13.54 -5.64 -6.58
CA GLU A 142 -12.12 -5.62 -6.18
C GLU A 142 -11.94 -4.94 -4.80
N ASN A 143 -12.66 -3.85 -4.54
CA ASN A 143 -12.61 -3.18 -3.24
C ASN A 143 -13.11 -4.08 -2.12
N ILE A 144 -14.22 -4.81 -2.34
CA ILE A 144 -14.75 -5.79 -1.37
C ILE A 144 -13.72 -6.89 -1.09
N MET A 145 -13.11 -7.45 -2.15
CA MET A 145 -12.09 -8.51 -2.03
C MET A 145 -10.88 -8.09 -1.18
N PHE A 146 -10.48 -6.82 -1.25
CA PHE A 146 -9.33 -6.27 -0.53
C PHE A 146 -9.71 -5.42 0.68
N SER A 147 -10.91 -5.58 1.19
CA SER A 147 -11.38 -4.98 2.44
C SER A 147 -10.97 -5.82 3.64
N ALA A 148 -10.88 -5.18 4.81
CA ALA A 148 -10.66 -5.89 6.05
C ALA A 148 -11.99 -6.38 6.63
N ASP A 149 -12.00 -7.57 7.21
CA ASP A 149 -12.99 -7.96 8.21
C ASP A 149 -12.68 -7.26 9.54
N ALA A 150 -13.69 -6.99 10.37
CA ALA A 150 -13.48 -6.34 11.66
C ALA A 150 -12.54 -7.13 12.58
N LEU A 151 -12.49 -8.47 12.46
CA LEU A 151 -11.55 -9.33 13.18
C LEU A 151 -10.14 -9.35 12.58
N ALA A 152 -9.91 -8.76 11.41
CA ALA A 152 -8.58 -8.70 10.78
C ALA A 152 -7.50 -8.05 11.68
N TYR A 153 -7.91 -7.22 12.63
CA TYR A 153 -7.02 -6.62 13.64
C TYR A 153 -6.55 -7.60 14.71
N PHE A 154 -7.08 -8.82 14.71
CA PHE A 154 -6.60 -9.96 15.52
C PHE A 154 -5.97 -11.04 14.65
N HIS A 155 -5.80 -10.83 13.36
CA HIS A 155 -5.13 -11.74 12.44
C HIS A 155 -3.66 -11.33 12.26
N ALA A 156 -2.77 -12.30 12.48
CA ALA A 156 -1.34 -12.12 12.33
C ALA A 156 -0.87 -12.51 10.92
N SER A 157 0.20 -11.87 10.48
CA SER A 157 0.92 -12.29 9.29
C SER A 157 1.61 -13.64 9.52
N PRO A 158 1.61 -14.58 8.56
CA PRO A 158 2.40 -15.81 8.61
C PRO A 158 3.91 -15.55 8.65
N ASN A 159 4.34 -14.33 8.35
CA ASN A 159 5.74 -13.93 8.39
C ASN A 159 6.20 -13.46 9.78
N LEU A 160 5.29 -13.18 10.72
CA LEU A 160 5.64 -12.77 12.08
C LEU A 160 6.26 -13.94 12.87
N VAL A 161 7.37 -13.68 13.54
CA VAL A 161 8.08 -14.71 14.28
C VAL A 161 7.31 -15.17 15.52
N LEU A 162 6.77 -14.20 16.28
CA LEU A 162 6.10 -14.48 17.56
C LEU A 162 4.65 -14.93 17.40
N TRP A 163 3.89 -14.33 16.47
CA TRP A 163 2.43 -14.42 16.46
C TRP A 163 1.84 -15.38 15.42
N ARG A 164 2.64 -15.81 14.41
CA ARG A 164 2.15 -16.64 13.30
C ARG A 164 1.50 -17.96 13.71
N ASP A 165 1.96 -18.56 14.83
CA ASP A 165 1.48 -19.85 15.32
C ASP A 165 0.49 -19.71 16.51
N ILE A 166 0.27 -18.48 16.99
CA ILE A 166 -0.58 -18.16 18.15
C ILE A 166 -1.91 -17.54 17.73
N LEU A 167 -1.87 -16.65 16.74
CA LEU A 167 -3.06 -15.94 16.27
C LEU A 167 -3.54 -16.51 14.93
N PRO A 168 -4.85 -16.37 14.61
CA PRO A 168 -5.35 -16.68 13.29
C PRO A 168 -4.56 -15.92 12.21
N GLN A 169 -4.30 -16.58 11.08
CA GLN A 169 -3.61 -15.96 9.96
C GLN A 169 -4.63 -15.28 9.06
N GLY A 170 -4.34 -14.06 8.64
CA GLY A 170 -5.11 -13.31 7.66
C GLY A 170 -4.54 -13.44 6.25
N ALA A 171 -5.35 -13.10 5.25
CA ALA A 171 -4.85 -12.85 3.91
C ALA A 171 -3.84 -11.67 3.92
N PRO A 172 -2.95 -11.54 2.92
CA PRO A 172 -1.87 -10.54 2.94
C PRO A 172 -2.31 -9.10 3.19
N GLU A 173 -3.48 -8.71 2.75
CA GLU A 173 -4.02 -7.36 3.01
C GLU A 173 -4.90 -7.30 4.27
N ALA A 174 -5.26 -8.45 4.86
CA ALA A 174 -6.13 -8.59 6.03
C ALA A 174 -5.40 -9.03 7.32
N SER A 175 -4.06 -9.06 7.33
CA SER A 175 -3.25 -9.27 8.53
C SER A 175 -2.96 -7.92 9.18
N LEU A 176 -3.88 -7.44 10.02
CA LEU A 176 -3.85 -6.07 10.55
C LEU A 176 -3.55 -6.02 12.06
N PHE A 177 -3.03 -7.09 12.65
CA PHE A 177 -2.70 -7.12 14.08
C PHE A 177 -1.67 -6.04 14.44
N PRO A 178 -1.98 -5.13 15.39
CA PRO A 178 -1.10 -4.02 15.73
C PRO A 178 -0.05 -4.34 16.80
N GLY A 179 -0.16 -5.48 17.48
CA GLY A 179 0.58 -5.84 18.68
C GLY A 179 -0.19 -5.56 19.97
N PHE A 180 -0.15 -6.49 20.92
CA PHE A 180 -0.85 -6.33 22.20
C PHE A 180 -0.22 -5.25 23.07
N ALA A 181 1.10 -5.09 23.04
CA ALA A 181 1.77 -4.03 23.77
C ALA A 181 1.33 -2.64 23.28
N LEU A 182 1.20 -2.47 21.94
CA LEU A 182 0.71 -1.22 21.36
C LEU A 182 -0.72 -0.95 21.76
N LEU A 183 -1.63 -1.94 21.69
CA LEU A 183 -3.03 -1.82 22.10
C LEU A 183 -3.15 -1.46 23.58
N THR A 184 -2.41 -2.14 24.45
CA THR A 184 -2.43 -1.89 25.90
C THR A 184 -1.97 -0.48 26.22
N MET A 185 -0.84 -0.05 25.66
CA MET A 185 -0.33 1.29 25.91
C MET A 185 -1.24 2.38 25.31
N ALA A 186 -1.87 2.12 24.15
CA ALA A 186 -2.82 3.04 23.54
C ALA A 186 -4.08 3.18 24.40
N LEU A 187 -4.62 2.10 24.96
CA LEU A 187 -5.75 2.14 25.88
C LEU A 187 -5.43 2.93 27.14
N ILE A 188 -4.26 2.67 27.77
CA ILE A 188 -3.79 3.44 28.93
C ILE A 188 -3.66 4.92 28.57
N GLY A 189 -3.16 5.24 27.37
CA GLY A 189 -3.01 6.61 26.91
C GLY A 189 -4.33 7.32 26.66
N LEU A 190 -5.29 6.61 26.04
CA LEU A 190 -6.63 7.13 25.82
C LEU A 190 -7.32 7.43 27.16
N LEU A 191 -7.40 6.47 28.07
CA LEU A 191 -8.00 6.66 29.39
C LEU A 191 -7.24 7.71 30.20
N GLY A 192 -5.90 7.68 30.17
CA GLY A 192 -5.04 8.64 30.82
C GLY A 192 -5.20 10.08 30.33
N SER A 193 -5.60 10.27 29.07
CA SER A 193 -5.82 11.60 28.50
C SER A 193 -6.98 12.36 29.15
N PHE A 194 -7.94 11.66 29.76
CA PHE A 194 -9.10 12.24 30.45
C PHE A 194 -8.86 12.39 31.96
N THR A 195 -7.71 12.00 32.48
CA THR A 195 -7.40 12.07 33.90
C THR A 195 -6.47 13.23 34.22
N LYS A 196 -6.45 13.65 35.50
CA LYS A 196 -5.56 14.72 35.99
C LYS A 196 -4.11 14.22 35.99
N TRP A 197 -3.21 14.99 35.39
CA TRP A 197 -1.78 14.70 35.34
C TRP A 197 -1.05 15.26 36.55
N ARG A 198 -0.11 14.52 37.12
CA ARG A 198 0.67 14.90 38.31
C ARG A 198 1.63 16.04 38.03
N ASP A 199 2.08 16.20 36.80
CA ASP A 199 3.03 17.24 36.34
C ASP A 199 2.34 18.55 35.92
N GLY A 200 1.04 18.71 36.23
CA GLY A 200 0.31 19.94 35.98
C GLY A 200 -0.10 20.19 34.52
N ARG A 201 0.00 19.22 33.63
CA ARG A 201 -0.46 19.36 32.23
C ARG A 201 -1.92 19.74 32.19
N ASN A 202 -2.26 20.60 31.21
CA ASN A 202 -3.63 21.02 30.99
C ASN A 202 -4.50 19.81 30.58
N PRO A 203 -5.49 19.42 31.41
CA PRO A 203 -6.33 18.26 31.13
C PRO A 203 -7.16 18.40 29.86
N TYR A 204 -7.61 19.60 29.54
CA TYR A 204 -8.37 19.86 28.29
C TYR A 204 -7.50 19.64 27.04
N ALA A 205 -6.22 20.03 27.10
CA ALA A 205 -5.29 19.79 26.00
C ALA A 205 -5.01 18.29 25.82
N MET A 206 -4.85 17.55 26.89
CA MET A 206 -4.64 16.10 26.84
C MET A 206 -5.91 15.37 26.37
N ALA A 207 -7.09 15.71 26.87
CA ALA A 207 -8.35 15.16 26.43
C ALA A 207 -8.61 15.40 24.93
N ARG A 208 -8.33 16.62 24.44
CA ARG A 208 -8.42 16.96 23.02
C ARG A 208 -7.54 16.06 22.17
N LEU A 209 -6.27 15.87 22.56
CA LEU A 209 -5.35 14.96 21.86
C LEU A 209 -5.87 13.51 21.89
N GLY A 210 -6.31 13.03 23.04
CA GLY A 210 -6.93 11.71 23.19
C GLY A 210 -8.10 11.50 22.23
N VAL A 211 -9.03 12.46 22.18
CA VAL A 211 -10.19 12.45 21.28
C VAL A 211 -9.73 12.48 19.81
N SER A 212 -8.83 13.39 19.44
CA SER A 212 -8.36 13.51 18.06
C SER A 212 -7.76 12.20 17.54
N TYR A 213 -6.87 11.59 18.31
CA TYR A 213 -6.22 10.36 17.88
C TYR A 213 -7.12 9.12 17.99
N PHE A 214 -8.07 9.11 18.91
CA PHE A 214 -9.12 8.08 18.94
C PHE A 214 -10.03 8.17 17.70
N LEU A 215 -10.43 9.37 17.29
CA LEU A 215 -11.21 9.57 16.07
C LEU A 215 -10.43 9.12 14.82
N ILE A 216 -9.12 9.36 14.77
CA ILE A 216 -8.26 8.87 13.67
C ILE A 216 -8.26 7.33 13.64
N VAL A 217 -8.13 6.68 14.81
CA VAL A 217 -8.24 5.21 14.92
C VAL A 217 -9.60 4.74 14.41
N LEU A 218 -10.68 5.35 14.86
CA LEU A 218 -12.05 4.97 14.48
C LEU A 218 -12.29 5.13 12.97
N ILE A 219 -11.90 6.27 12.40
CA ILE A 219 -12.05 6.52 10.96
C ILE A 219 -11.19 5.55 10.15
N GLY A 220 -9.94 5.33 10.55
CA GLY A 220 -9.07 4.34 9.89
C GLY A 220 -9.64 2.94 9.93
N PHE A 221 -10.18 2.52 11.10
CA PHE A 221 -10.87 1.25 11.26
C PHE A 221 -12.07 1.14 10.31
N VAL A 222 -12.99 2.11 10.35
CA VAL A 222 -14.20 2.11 9.53
C VAL A 222 -13.89 2.10 8.03
N LEU A 223 -12.92 2.91 7.59
CA LEU A 223 -12.51 2.96 6.18
C LEU A 223 -11.84 1.66 5.72
N SER A 224 -11.11 0.97 6.62
CA SER A 224 -10.47 -0.29 6.27
C SER A 224 -11.45 -1.44 6.00
N LEU A 225 -12.67 -1.35 6.54
CA LEU A 225 -13.73 -2.35 6.30
C LEU A 225 -14.32 -2.28 4.88
N GLY A 226 -13.99 -1.24 4.12
CA GLY A 226 -14.38 -1.10 2.72
C GLY A 226 -15.86 -0.86 2.48
N PRO A 227 -16.33 -1.15 1.22
CA PRO A 227 -17.72 -0.86 0.82
C PRO A 227 -18.76 -1.70 1.55
N GLU A 228 -18.44 -2.96 1.84
CA GLU A 228 -19.29 -3.95 2.50
C GLU A 228 -18.62 -4.45 3.79
N PRO A 229 -18.78 -3.72 4.91
CA PRO A 229 -18.20 -4.12 6.19
C PRO A 229 -18.67 -5.51 6.63
N THR A 230 -17.70 -6.34 7.07
CA THR A 230 -17.95 -7.67 7.60
C THR A 230 -17.42 -7.82 9.02
N TYR A 231 -18.04 -8.73 9.78
CA TYR A 231 -17.59 -9.21 11.08
C TYR A 231 -17.64 -10.74 11.09
N ALA A 232 -16.54 -11.39 11.34
CA ALA A 232 -16.42 -12.85 11.30
C ALA A 232 -16.98 -13.46 9.98
N GLY A 233 -16.72 -12.81 8.85
CA GLY A 233 -17.24 -13.20 7.54
C GLY A 233 -18.72 -12.90 7.30
N THR A 234 -19.44 -12.37 8.30
CA THR A 234 -20.85 -12.01 8.15
C THR A 234 -20.96 -10.55 7.72
N LEU A 235 -21.75 -10.30 6.67
CA LEU A 235 -22.03 -8.96 6.18
C LEU A 235 -22.82 -8.15 7.20
N LEU A 236 -22.32 -6.96 7.57
CA LEU A 236 -23.00 -6.03 8.47
C LEU A 236 -23.94 -5.07 7.73
N THR A 237 -23.52 -4.61 6.54
CA THR A 237 -24.31 -3.72 5.68
C THR A 237 -23.80 -3.82 4.24
N GLU A 238 -24.72 -3.67 3.28
CA GLU A 238 -24.42 -3.67 1.84
C GLU A 238 -23.74 -2.36 1.36
N SER A 239 -23.79 -1.29 2.16
CA SER A 239 -23.16 -0.01 1.85
C SER A 239 -22.62 0.63 3.12
N GLY A 240 -21.32 0.59 3.30
CA GLY A 240 -20.60 1.20 4.40
C GLY A 240 -20.09 2.61 4.08
N PRO A 241 -19.53 3.33 5.07
CA PRO A 241 -19.01 4.69 4.88
C PRO A 241 -17.95 4.82 3.77
N TYR A 242 -17.16 3.77 3.51
CA TYR A 242 -16.21 3.76 2.39
C TYR A 242 -16.92 3.85 1.04
N ASP A 243 -18.06 3.15 0.87
CA ASP A 243 -18.85 3.12 -0.35
C ASP A 243 -19.41 4.52 -0.69
N TRP A 244 -19.82 5.28 0.33
CA TRP A 244 -20.25 6.66 0.14
C TRP A 244 -19.11 7.56 -0.36
N LEU A 245 -17.92 7.41 0.24
CA LEU A 245 -16.74 8.19 -0.18
C LEU A 245 -16.25 7.78 -1.56
N TYR A 246 -16.33 6.49 -1.91
CA TYR A 246 -15.97 5.97 -3.23
C TYR A 246 -16.74 6.67 -4.36
N ASN A 247 -18.01 7.00 -4.12
CA ASN A 247 -18.86 7.67 -5.10
C ASN A 247 -18.73 9.20 -5.12
N ILE A 248 -18.21 9.82 -4.04
CA ILE A 248 -18.20 11.27 -3.89
C ILE A 248 -16.79 11.86 -4.07
N VAL A 249 -15.75 11.14 -3.63
CA VAL A 249 -14.38 11.66 -3.62
C VAL A 249 -13.66 11.33 -4.92
N PRO A 250 -13.33 12.34 -5.74
CA PRO A 250 -12.67 12.10 -7.03
C PRO A 250 -11.36 11.32 -6.87
N GLY A 251 -11.19 10.25 -7.65
CA GLY A 251 -9.99 9.42 -7.67
C GLY A 251 -9.93 8.36 -6.56
N LEU A 252 -10.88 8.33 -5.62
CA LEU A 252 -10.95 7.26 -4.62
C LEU A 252 -11.31 5.91 -5.28
N ASP A 253 -12.06 5.96 -6.38
CA ASP A 253 -12.38 4.83 -7.27
C ASP A 253 -11.16 4.20 -7.95
N GLY A 254 -10.02 4.88 -7.95
CA GLY A 254 -8.73 4.32 -8.37
C GLY A 254 -8.05 3.45 -7.30
N LEU A 255 -8.51 3.47 -6.05
CA LEU A 255 -7.92 2.71 -4.95
C LEU A 255 -8.53 1.30 -4.87
N ARG A 256 -7.69 0.27 -4.92
CA ARG A 256 -8.12 -1.14 -4.90
C ARG A 256 -8.26 -1.73 -3.50
N VAL A 257 -7.54 -1.21 -2.50
CA VAL A 257 -7.29 -1.89 -1.22
C VAL A 257 -7.73 -1.01 -0.05
N PRO A 258 -9.02 -1.03 0.35
CA PRO A 258 -9.51 -0.29 1.51
C PRO A 258 -8.80 -0.66 2.82
N ALA A 259 -8.42 -1.93 3.00
CA ALA A 259 -7.72 -2.42 4.19
C ALA A 259 -6.45 -1.59 4.54
N ARG A 260 -5.83 -0.91 3.57
CA ARG A 260 -4.67 -0.04 3.80
C ARG A 260 -4.99 1.22 4.61
N ALA A 261 -6.27 1.57 4.79
CA ALA A 261 -6.69 2.63 5.72
C ALA A 261 -6.31 2.31 7.18
N ALA A 262 -6.03 1.05 7.49
CA ALA A 262 -5.49 0.61 8.78
C ALA A 262 -4.22 1.36 9.21
N ILE A 263 -3.48 1.99 8.27
CA ILE A 263 -2.33 2.82 8.63
C ILE A 263 -2.72 3.97 9.56
N LEU A 264 -3.94 4.50 9.44
CA LEU A 264 -4.46 5.51 10.36
C LEU A 264 -4.70 4.95 11.76
N VAL A 265 -5.15 3.69 11.85
CA VAL A 265 -5.30 2.98 13.13
C VAL A 265 -3.94 2.90 13.82
N PHE A 266 -2.92 2.43 13.10
CA PHE A 266 -1.57 2.29 13.66
C PHE A 266 -0.94 3.64 14.04
N LEU A 267 -1.15 4.67 13.23
CA LEU A 267 -0.70 6.03 13.51
C LEU A 267 -1.34 6.56 14.80
N GLY A 268 -2.65 6.44 14.91
CA GLY A 268 -3.42 6.89 16.08
C GLY A 268 -3.07 6.11 17.35
N LEU A 269 -3.04 4.77 17.27
CA LEU A 269 -2.64 3.90 18.38
C LEU A 269 -1.23 4.23 18.89
N THR A 270 -0.29 4.50 17.98
CA THR A 270 1.09 4.82 18.37
C THR A 270 1.19 6.13 19.14
N VAL A 271 0.43 7.16 18.76
CA VAL A 271 0.42 8.43 19.51
C VAL A 271 -0.29 8.27 20.85
N LEU A 272 -1.41 7.54 20.90
CA LEU A 272 -2.07 7.21 22.16
C LEU A 272 -1.14 6.39 23.07
N ALA A 273 -0.41 5.42 22.51
CA ALA A 273 0.57 4.64 23.26
C ALA A 273 1.70 5.51 23.83
N ALA A 274 2.17 6.52 23.10
CA ALA A 274 3.14 7.48 23.65
C ALA A 274 2.59 8.23 24.88
N ILE A 275 1.32 8.63 24.84
CA ILE A 275 0.64 9.26 25.99
C ILE A 275 0.56 8.25 27.14
N GLY A 276 0.23 6.98 26.88
CA GLY A 276 0.17 5.91 27.87
C GLY A 276 1.52 5.62 28.54
N VAL A 277 2.58 5.52 27.74
CA VAL A 277 3.93 5.35 28.23
C VAL A 277 4.31 6.50 29.19
N GLU A 278 4.07 7.74 28.78
CA GLU A 278 4.39 8.89 29.62
C GLU A 278 3.52 8.90 30.89
N ARG A 279 2.26 8.51 30.78
CA ARG A 279 1.38 8.38 31.97
C ARG A 279 1.94 7.40 32.99
N LEU A 280 2.33 6.20 32.57
CA LEU A 280 2.93 5.21 33.45
C LEU A 280 4.27 5.69 34.02
N ARG A 281 5.10 6.29 33.19
CA ARG A 281 6.40 6.81 33.59
C ARG A 281 6.31 7.84 34.71
N THR A 282 5.30 8.70 34.68
CA THR A 282 5.06 9.70 35.72
C THR A 282 4.51 9.14 37.03
N LEU A 283 4.01 7.91 37.01
CA LEU A 283 3.49 7.21 38.19
C LEU A 283 4.54 6.32 38.88
N CYS A 284 5.62 5.97 38.18
CA CYS A 284 6.66 5.07 38.64
C CYS A 284 7.90 5.83 39.14
N SER A 285 8.73 5.16 39.95
CA SER A 285 10.06 5.66 40.28
C SER A 285 10.96 5.70 39.03
N PRO A 286 11.98 6.58 38.96
CA PRO A 286 12.84 6.70 37.76
C PRO A 286 13.49 5.36 37.31
N ARG A 287 13.88 4.52 38.28
CA ARG A 287 14.50 3.21 37.98
C ARG A 287 13.48 2.25 37.37
N LEU A 288 12.29 2.12 37.95
CA LEU A 288 11.22 1.29 37.43
C LEU A 288 10.75 1.78 36.05
N ALA A 289 10.62 3.09 35.86
CA ALA A 289 10.28 3.69 34.58
C ALA A 289 11.33 3.36 33.50
N GLY A 290 12.62 3.40 33.84
CA GLY A 290 13.71 3.04 32.93
C GLY A 290 13.66 1.57 32.51
N VAL A 291 13.53 0.65 33.48
CA VAL A 291 13.37 -0.79 33.22
C VAL A 291 12.11 -1.05 32.38
N GLY A 292 10.97 -0.45 32.74
CA GLY A 292 9.72 -0.58 32.00
C GLY A 292 9.83 -0.10 30.55
N CYS A 293 10.50 1.02 30.30
CA CYS A 293 10.75 1.50 28.94
C CYS A 293 11.63 0.55 28.14
N PHE A 294 12.68 -0.01 28.74
CA PHE A 294 13.54 -0.99 28.08
C PHE A 294 12.78 -2.27 27.70
N MET A 295 12.02 -2.82 28.67
CA MET A 295 11.20 -4.02 28.43
C MET A 295 10.15 -3.77 27.34
N LEU A 296 9.49 -2.61 27.37
CA LEU A 296 8.49 -2.26 26.38
C LEU A 296 9.10 -2.10 24.97
N ALA A 297 10.30 -1.53 24.86
CA ALA A 297 11.04 -1.48 23.59
C ALA A 297 11.33 -2.88 23.06
N ALA A 298 11.80 -3.80 23.93
CA ALA A 298 12.07 -5.18 23.57
C ALA A 298 10.79 -5.90 23.11
N ILE A 299 9.65 -5.66 23.78
CA ILE A 299 8.36 -6.25 23.42
C ILE A 299 7.91 -5.72 22.05
N PHE A 300 7.96 -4.41 21.78
CA PHE A 300 7.60 -3.85 20.47
C PHE A 300 8.45 -4.45 19.35
N ILE A 301 9.74 -4.61 19.56
CA ILE A 301 10.64 -5.24 18.58
C ILE A 301 10.28 -6.71 18.39
N ALA A 302 10.03 -7.45 19.47
CA ALA A 302 9.68 -8.86 19.41
C ALA A 302 8.34 -9.08 18.68
N GLU A 303 7.29 -8.30 19.02
CA GLU A 303 5.98 -8.39 18.36
C GLU A 303 6.04 -8.06 16.87
N GLY A 304 6.88 -7.11 16.47
CA GLY A 304 7.06 -6.70 15.08
C GLY A 304 8.15 -7.45 14.33
N SER A 305 8.85 -8.40 14.99
CA SER A 305 9.89 -9.20 14.34
C SER A 305 9.28 -10.15 13.32
N TYR A 306 9.82 -10.16 12.11
CA TYR A 306 9.34 -10.99 11.02
C TYR A 306 10.47 -11.66 10.26
N GLN A 307 10.16 -12.78 9.65
CA GLN A 307 11.02 -13.53 8.75
C GLN A 307 10.39 -13.48 7.36
N ALA A 308 10.93 -12.64 6.48
CA ALA A 308 10.50 -12.64 5.09
C ALA A 308 10.91 -13.95 4.43
N LYS A 309 9.95 -14.69 3.90
CA LYS A 309 10.24 -15.75 2.94
C LYS A 309 10.64 -15.07 1.63
N LEU A 310 11.91 -14.84 1.45
CA LEU A 310 12.45 -14.45 0.15
C LEU A 310 12.26 -15.66 -0.77
N ILE A 311 11.37 -15.56 -1.72
CA ILE A 311 11.32 -16.53 -2.81
C ILE A 311 12.60 -16.28 -3.61
N PRO A 312 13.52 -17.27 -3.72
CA PRO A 312 14.67 -17.11 -4.57
C PRO A 312 14.14 -16.77 -5.96
N PHE A 313 14.46 -15.59 -6.45
CA PHE A 313 14.15 -15.29 -7.84
C PHE A 313 14.95 -16.31 -8.64
N PRO A 314 14.31 -17.07 -9.55
CA PRO A 314 15.05 -18.06 -10.30
C PRO A 314 16.12 -17.36 -11.09
N GLN A 315 17.34 -17.53 -10.64
CA GLN A 315 18.50 -16.87 -11.23
C GLN A 315 18.87 -17.47 -12.59
N THR A 316 18.34 -18.63 -12.90
CA THR A 316 18.64 -19.33 -14.13
C THR A 316 17.35 -19.60 -14.90
N PRO A 317 17.13 -18.95 -16.04
CA PRO A 317 16.11 -19.37 -16.98
C PRO A 317 16.30 -20.85 -17.35
N ILE A 318 15.23 -21.51 -17.76
CA ILE A 318 15.34 -22.84 -18.36
C ILE A 318 16.24 -22.71 -19.61
N PRO A 319 17.08 -23.71 -19.93
CA PRO A 319 18.05 -23.57 -21.05
C PRO A 319 17.43 -23.11 -22.38
N SER A 320 16.20 -23.52 -22.68
CA SER A 320 15.48 -23.09 -23.88
C SER A 320 15.07 -21.62 -23.85
N GLU A 321 14.65 -21.11 -22.66
CA GLU A 321 14.35 -19.68 -22.48
C GLU A 321 15.61 -18.84 -22.56
N GLN A 322 16.68 -19.30 -21.93
CA GLN A 322 17.96 -18.63 -21.96
C GLN A 322 18.47 -18.48 -23.40
N ALA A 323 18.43 -19.55 -24.19
CA ALA A 323 18.85 -19.53 -25.58
C ALA A 323 18.01 -18.55 -26.44
N ALA A 324 16.69 -18.47 -26.18
CA ALA A 324 15.81 -17.52 -26.83
C ALA A 324 16.17 -16.06 -26.47
N TYR A 325 16.49 -15.80 -25.19
CA TYR A 325 16.88 -14.46 -24.74
C TYR A 325 18.29 -14.05 -25.23
N ASP A 326 19.23 -15.00 -25.28
CA ASP A 326 20.58 -14.79 -25.85
C ASP A 326 20.50 -14.42 -27.34
N TRP A 327 19.61 -15.09 -28.09
CA TRP A 327 19.36 -14.74 -29.47
C TRP A 327 18.71 -13.36 -29.60
N LEU A 328 17.70 -13.06 -28.76
CA LEU A 328 16.96 -11.80 -28.79
C LEU A 328 17.85 -10.59 -28.43
N GLU A 329 18.86 -10.78 -27.57
CA GLU A 329 19.85 -9.75 -27.22
C GLU A 329 20.64 -9.29 -28.45
N GLN A 330 20.90 -10.17 -29.37
CA GLN A 330 21.69 -9.90 -30.58
C GLN A 330 20.87 -9.26 -31.70
N GLN A 331 19.52 -9.14 -31.51
CA GLN A 331 18.67 -8.60 -32.54
C GLN A 331 18.57 -7.06 -32.47
N PRO A 332 18.24 -6.41 -33.59
CA PRO A 332 17.93 -4.98 -33.61
C PRO A 332 16.81 -4.61 -32.64
N PRO A 333 16.85 -3.40 -32.04
CA PRO A 333 15.78 -2.98 -31.12
C PRO A 333 14.39 -3.06 -31.73
N GLY A 334 13.41 -3.58 -30.95
CA GLY A 334 12.03 -3.71 -31.38
C GLY A 334 11.11 -4.18 -30.25
N GLY A 335 9.82 -3.90 -30.34
CA GLY A 335 8.85 -4.38 -29.35
C GLY A 335 8.83 -5.91 -29.30
N ALA A 336 8.88 -6.49 -28.11
CA ALA A 336 8.77 -7.93 -27.87
C ALA A 336 7.54 -8.25 -27.05
N ILE A 337 6.91 -9.39 -27.34
CA ILE A 337 5.85 -9.99 -26.53
C ILE A 337 6.25 -11.42 -26.17
N ILE A 338 6.05 -11.81 -24.92
CA ILE A 338 6.37 -13.16 -24.45
C ILE A 338 5.07 -13.86 -24.06
N LEU A 339 4.81 -15.02 -24.63
CA LEU A 339 3.63 -15.85 -24.38
C LEU A 339 4.02 -17.09 -23.54
N PRO A 340 3.14 -17.58 -22.66
CA PRO A 340 1.77 -17.09 -22.38
C PRO A 340 1.74 -15.79 -21.59
N ILE A 341 0.72 -14.96 -21.82
CA ILE A 341 0.55 -13.68 -21.10
C ILE A 341 0.32 -13.87 -19.61
N ARG A 342 -0.47 -14.90 -19.23
CA ARG A 342 -0.72 -15.28 -17.84
C ARG A 342 -0.35 -16.74 -17.61
N PRO A 343 0.94 -17.05 -17.48
CA PRO A 343 1.36 -18.38 -17.11
C PRO A 343 0.86 -18.77 -15.72
N ARG A 344 0.92 -20.06 -15.37
CA ARG A 344 0.68 -20.51 -14.00
C ARG A 344 1.56 -19.68 -13.05
N ASP A 345 1.02 -19.26 -11.92
CA ASP A 345 1.63 -18.27 -11.06
C ASP A 345 1.97 -16.95 -11.82
N PRO A 346 0.92 -16.20 -12.21
CA PRO A 346 1.07 -15.08 -13.15
C PRO A 346 1.99 -13.98 -12.61
N ILE A 347 2.09 -13.81 -11.29
CA ILE A 347 2.96 -12.78 -10.69
C ILE A 347 4.42 -13.16 -10.92
N VAL A 348 4.83 -14.35 -10.50
CA VAL A 348 6.24 -14.78 -10.56
C VAL A 348 6.71 -14.89 -12.01
N ASN A 349 5.91 -15.48 -12.89
CA ASN A 349 6.33 -15.70 -14.28
C ASN A 349 6.29 -14.41 -15.12
N THR A 350 5.31 -13.52 -14.91
CA THR A 350 5.33 -12.20 -15.57
C THR A 350 6.53 -11.36 -15.11
N LEU A 351 6.87 -11.45 -13.82
CA LEU A 351 8.08 -10.77 -13.31
C LEU A 351 9.37 -11.35 -13.90
N ARG A 352 9.43 -12.64 -14.22
CA ARG A 352 10.55 -13.25 -14.95
C ARG A 352 10.70 -12.65 -16.35
N TYR A 353 9.61 -12.48 -17.08
CA TYR A 353 9.63 -11.85 -18.39
C TYR A 353 10.12 -10.40 -18.31
N VAL A 354 9.60 -9.65 -17.33
CA VAL A 354 10.10 -8.29 -17.08
C VAL A 354 11.59 -8.30 -16.72
N TYR A 355 12.04 -9.25 -15.89
CA TYR A 355 13.44 -9.36 -15.51
C TYR A 355 14.36 -9.73 -16.70
N SER A 356 13.90 -10.60 -17.61
CA SER A 356 14.68 -10.96 -18.80
C SER A 356 14.98 -9.79 -19.72
N THR A 357 14.23 -8.67 -19.61
CA THR A 357 14.52 -7.44 -20.35
C THR A 357 15.87 -6.83 -19.99
N LEU A 358 16.39 -7.10 -18.78
CA LEU A 358 17.74 -6.67 -18.39
C LEU A 358 18.83 -7.33 -19.26
N GLN A 359 18.57 -8.54 -19.75
CA GLN A 359 19.43 -9.26 -20.65
C GLN A 359 19.21 -8.84 -22.11
N HIS A 360 18.02 -9.15 -22.65
CA HIS A 360 17.78 -8.97 -24.08
C HIS A 360 17.51 -7.51 -24.51
N ARG A 361 17.24 -6.60 -23.57
CA ARG A 361 17.09 -5.14 -23.77
C ARG A 361 15.98 -4.73 -24.75
N GLN A 362 15.10 -5.65 -25.15
CA GLN A 362 13.96 -5.34 -25.99
C GLN A 362 12.80 -4.80 -25.15
N PRO A 363 12.11 -3.72 -25.60
CA PRO A 363 10.90 -3.23 -24.94
C PRO A 363 9.82 -4.33 -24.90
N LEU A 364 9.30 -4.63 -23.70
CA LEU A 364 8.32 -5.69 -23.51
C LEU A 364 6.88 -5.12 -23.56
N VAL A 365 6.01 -5.72 -24.37
CA VAL A 365 4.60 -5.34 -24.49
C VAL A 365 3.80 -5.82 -23.26
N ASN A 366 4.04 -7.04 -22.81
CA ASN A 366 3.35 -7.63 -21.66
C ASN A 366 4.12 -7.44 -20.35
N GLY A 367 4.34 -6.19 -19.98
CA GLY A 367 4.91 -5.84 -18.67
C GLY A 367 3.94 -6.15 -17.52
N TYR A 368 4.45 -6.08 -16.29
CA TYR A 368 3.63 -6.22 -15.08
C TYR A 368 3.00 -4.88 -14.68
N SER A 369 1.67 -4.88 -14.53
CA SER A 369 0.92 -3.72 -14.02
C SER A 369 -0.22 -4.18 -13.12
N GLY A 370 -0.55 -3.38 -12.13
CA GLY A 370 -1.76 -3.57 -11.33
C GLY A 370 -3.06 -3.32 -12.11
N TYR A 371 -2.99 -2.73 -13.31
CA TYR A 371 -4.11 -2.51 -14.21
C TYR A 371 -3.91 -3.30 -15.49
N GLY A 372 -4.93 -4.08 -15.91
CA GLY A 372 -4.95 -4.69 -17.24
C GLY A 372 -5.33 -3.64 -18.28
N THR A 373 -4.43 -3.34 -19.22
CA THR A 373 -4.75 -2.48 -20.36
C THR A 373 -5.73 -3.18 -21.31
N SER A 374 -6.47 -2.40 -22.11
CA SER A 374 -7.34 -2.95 -23.15
C SER A 374 -6.57 -3.82 -24.13
N LEU A 375 -5.34 -3.43 -24.47
CA LEU A 375 -4.44 -4.20 -25.32
C LEU A 375 -4.13 -5.58 -24.72
N ILE A 376 -3.69 -5.65 -23.49
CA ILE A 376 -3.36 -6.92 -22.82
C ILE A 376 -4.59 -7.83 -22.74
N ARG A 377 -5.75 -7.28 -22.38
CA ARG A 377 -7.02 -8.05 -22.36
C ARG A 377 -7.41 -8.60 -23.75
N SER A 378 -7.22 -7.78 -24.79
CA SER A 378 -7.45 -8.23 -26.17
C SER A 378 -6.52 -9.37 -26.55
N ILE A 379 -5.22 -9.24 -26.25
CA ILE A 379 -4.24 -10.31 -26.54
C ILE A 379 -4.56 -11.57 -25.75
N GLU A 380 -4.92 -11.49 -24.48
CA GLU A 380 -5.35 -12.63 -23.65
C GLU A 380 -6.58 -13.37 -24.24
N THR A 381 -7.53 -12.61 -24.79
CA THR A 381 -8.71 -13.19 -25.43
C THR A 381 -8.33 -13.97 -26.68
N HIS A 382 -7.48 -13.40 -27.54
CA HIS A 382 -7.03 -14.06 -28.76
C HIS A 382 -6.06 -15.22 -28.48
N GLU A 383 -5.28 -15.14 -27.40
CA GLU A 383 -4.39 -16.23 -26.99
C GLU A 383 -5.15 -17.50 -26.60
N ARG A 384 -6.39 -17.35 -26.10
CA ARG A 384 -7.27 -18.49 -25.74
C ARG A 384 -7.96 -19.13 -26.92
N ASP A 385 -8.01 -18.44 -28.05
CA ASP A 385 -8.67 -18.91 -29.27
C ASP A 385 -7.64 -19.14 -30.37
N VAL A 386 -7.28 -20.41 -30.57
CA VAL A 386 -6.31 -20.82 -31.59
C VAL A 386 -6.73 -20.36 -33.00
N SER A 387 -8.02 -20.25 -33.28
CA SER A 387 -8.52 -19.79 -34.59
C SER A 387 -8.25 -18.28 -34.81
N ALA A 388 -8.07 -17.51 -33.74
CA ALA A 388 -7.84 -16.06 -33.78
C ALA A 388 -6.38 -15.66 -33.91
N TYR A 389 -5.44 -16.60 -33.99
CA TYR A 389 -3.98 -16.26 -34.03
C TYR A 389 -3.60 -15.43 -35.25
N GLY A 390 -4.30 -15.62 -36.40
CA GLY A 390 -4.05 -14.74 -37.55
C GLY A 390 -4.38 -13.27 -37.28
N ASP A 391 -5.45 -13.01 -36.52
CA ASP A 391 -5.84 -11.66 -36.10
C ASP A 391 -4.88 -11.11 -35.06
N LEU A 392 -4.45 -11.94 -34.12
CA LEU A 392 -3.43 -11.59 -33.12
C LEU A 392 -2.13 -11.10 -33.78
N LEU A 393 -1.60 -11.89 -34.71
CA LEU A 393 -0.35 -11.52 -35.39
C LEU A 393 -0.49 -10.24 -36.22
N ARG A 394 -1.65 -10.06 -36.93
CA ARG A 394 -1.93 -8.80 -37.64
C ARG A 394 -2.02 -7.61 -36.69
N GLY A 395 -2.65 -7.76 -35.55
CA GLY A 395 -2.74 -6.74 -34.50
C GLY A 395 -1.37 -6.36 -33.93
N LEU A 396 -0.57 -7.36 -33.57
CA LEU A 396 0.80 -7.16 -33.07
C LEU A 396 1.68 -6.44 -34.10
N ARG A 397 1.57 -6.81 -35.36
CA ARG A 397 2.30 -6.16 -36.47
C ARG A 397 1.89 -4.69 -36.65
N ALA A 398 0.57 -4.40 -36.57
CA ALA A 398 0.07 -3.03 -36.64
C ALA A 398 0.59 -2.14 -35.47
N LEU A 399 0.88 -2.75 -34.31
CA LEU A 399 1.49 -2.12 -33.15
C LEU A 399 3.03 -2.09 -33.22
N GLN A 400 3.63 -2.47 -34.36
CA GLN A 400 5.07 -2.53 -34.56
C GLN A 400 5.79 -3.49 -33.58
N VAL A 401 5.10 -4.49 -33.04
CA VAL A 401 5.73 -5.57 -32.28
C VAL A 401 6.57 -6.39 -33.26
N ARG A 402 7.86 -6.50 -32.98
CA ARG A 402 8.83 -7.13 -33.86
C ARG A 402 9.09 -8.59 -33.53
N TYR A 403 9.06 -8.91 -32.23
CA TYR A 403 9.41 -10.23 -31.71
C TYR A 403 8.25 -10.83 -30.91
N LEU A 404 7.92 -12.07 -31.22
CA LEU A 404 7.00 -12.89 -30.45
C LEU A 404 7.77 -14.08 -29.91
N VAL A 405 7.95 -14.13 -28.59
CA VAL A 405 8.59 -15.25 -27.89
C VAL A 405 7.52 -16.14 -27.32
N LEU A 406 7.56 -17.43 -27.64
CA LEU A 406 6.60 -18.42 -27.18
C LEU A 406 7.29 -19.48 -26.35
N HIS A 407 6.90 -19.63 -25.10
CA HIS A 407 7.37 -20.67 -24.19
C HIS A 407 6.34 -21.79 -24.08
N GLU A 408 6.40 -22.79 -24.96
CA GLU A 408 5.44 -23.91 -25.04
C GLU A 408 5.24 -24.62 -23.69
N HIS A 409 6.33 -24.92 -22.98
CA HIS A 409 6.30 -25.62 -21.68
C HIS A 409 5.55 -24.88 -20.58
N ARG A 410 5.33 -23.56 -20.72
CA ARG A 410 4.58 -22.77 -19.72
C ARG A 410 3.05 -22.85 -19.92
N TYR A 411 2.59 -23.45 -20.98
CA TYR A 411 1.17 -23.76 -21.19
C TYR A 411 0.76 -25.08 -20.53
N GLU A 412 1.67 -26.06 -20.41
CA GLU A 412 1.40 -27.37 -19.81
C GLU A 412 1.02 -27.28 -18.32
N ASP A 413 1.46 -26.23 -17.66
CA ASP A 413 1.21 -25.98 -16.24
C ASP A 413 -0.15 -25.31 -15.93
N GLN A 414 -1.01 -25.06 -16.92
CA GLN A 414 -2.23 -24.25 -16.73
C GLN A 414 -3.50 -25.08 -16.56
N ALA A 415 -3.90 -25.31 -15.32
CA ALA A 415 -5.11 -26.08 -14.98
C ALA A 415 -6.43 -25.50 -15.55
N TRP A 416 -6.46 -24.23 -15.98
CA TRP A 416 -7.62 -23.59 -16.59
C TRP A 416 -7.62 -23.65 -18.13
N MET A 417 -6.50 -24.05 -18.74
CA MET A 417 -6.36 -24.26 -20.19
C MET A 417 -6.53 -25.75 -20.55
N GLN A 418 -7.59 -26.38 -20.10
CA GLN A 418 -7.88 -27.78 -20.44
C GLN A 418 -7.99 -28.06 -21.95
N GLN A 419 -7.87 -27.07 -22.82
CA GLN A 419 -8.03 -27.19 -24.26
C GLN A 419 -6.90 -26.58 -25.10
N THR A 420 -5.93 -25.89 -24.54
CA THR A 420 -4.84 -25.27 -25.31
C THR A 420 -3.49 -25.79 -24.87
N ASP A 421 -2.99 -26.74 -25.63
CA ASP A 421 -1.64 -27.29 -25.50
C ASP A 421 -0.64 -26.34 -26.17
N GLY A 422 0.48 -26.02 -25.51
CA GLY A 422 1.57 -25.19 -26.04
C GLY A 422 2.02 -25.59 -27.46
N PRO A 423 2.19 -26.89 -27.78
CA PRO A 423 2.43 -27.35 -29.13
C PRO A 423 1.36 -27.00 -30.14
N LEU A 424 0.07 -26.98 -29.75
CA LEU A 424 -1.03 -26.57 -30.64
C LEU A 424 -0.93 -25.08 -30.95
N ILE A 425 -0.61 -24.26 -29.97
CA ILE A 425 -0.41 -22.81 -30.16
C ILE A 425 0.78 -22.55 -31.07
N SER A 426 1.91 -23.22 -30.82
CA SER A 426 3.08 -23.14 -31.70
C SER A 426 2.79 -23.57 -33.12
N ALA A 427 2.00 -24.65 -33.29
CA ALA A 427 1.55 -25.10 -34.60
C ALA A 427 0.61 -24.08 -35.29
N ALA A 428 -0.30 -23.48 -34.54
CA ALA A 428 -1.20 -22.45 -35.07
C ALA A 428 -0.45 -21.18 -35.48
N ILE A 429 0.53 -20.75 -34.73
CA ILE A 429 1.40 -19.62 -35.10
C ILE A 429 2.20 -19.97 -36.35
N ARG A 430 2.81 -21.17 -36.42
CA ARG A 430 3.53 -21.65 -37.63
C ARG A 430 2.65 -21.78 -38.86
N ALA A 431 1.37 -22.18 -38.69
CA ALA A 431 0.42 -22.18 -39.78
C ALA A 431 0.20 -20.79 -40.40
N GLN A 432 0.50 -19.73 -39.68
CA GLN A 432 0.48 -18.35 -40.15
C GLN A 432 1.87 -17.88 -40.64
N ALA A 433 2.72 -18.81 -41.10
CA ALA A 433 4.11 -18.52 -41.50
C ALA A 433 4.24 -17.39 -42.54
N HIS A 434 3.22 -17.19 -43.40
CA HIS A 434 3.17 -16.09 -44.36
C HIS A 434 3.16 -14.69 -43.68
N GLN A 435 2.87 -14.61 -42.41
CA GLN A 435 2.91 -13.37 -41.61
C GLN A 435 4.23 -13.20 -40.86
N LEU A 436 5.09 -14.22 -40.83
CA LEU A 436 6.36 -14.22 -40.14
C LEU A 436 7.49 -13.86 -41.12
N VAL A 437 8.49 -13.09 -40.63
CA VAL A 437 9.70 -12.80 -41.40
C VAL A 437 10.75 -13.89 -41.17
N ALA A 438 10.85 -14.39 -39.95
CA ALA A 438 11.73 -15.49 -39.56
C ALA A 438 11.12 -16.24 -38.36
N HIS A 439 11.54 -17.50 -38.17
CA HIS A 439 11.17 -18.32 -37.04
C HIS A 439 12.40 -19.10 -36.55
N HIS A 440 12.65 -19.00 -35.26
CA HIS A 440 13.77 -19.69 -34.61
C HIS A 440 13.24 -20.52 -33.44
N ARG A 441 13.68 -21.77 -33.32
CA ARG A 441 13.25 -22.68 -32.25
C ARG A 441 14.41 -23.03 -31.33
N PHE A 442 14.19 -22.92 -30.03
CA PHE A 442 15.14 -23.18 -28.96
C PHE A 442 14.53 -24.19 -27.98
N GLY A 443 14.53 -25.50 -28.35
CA GLY A 443 13.88 -26.54 -27.54
C GLY A 443 12.36 -26.32 -27.41
N THR A 444 11.87 -25.95 -26.25
CA THR A 444 10.46 -25.62 -25.97
C THR A 444 10.15 -24.12 -26.06
N SER A 445 11.04 -23.31 -26.62
CA SER A 445 10.84 -21.89 -26.87
C SER A 445 11.00 -21.56 -28.34
N ASP A 446 10.08 -20.78 -28.90
CA ASP A 446 10.09 -20.27 -30.26
C ASP A 446 10.18 -18.73 -30.26
N VAL A 447 10.89 -18.13 -31.22
CA VAL A 447 10.98 -16.68 -31.45
C VAL A 447 10.75 -16.37 -32.93
#